data_b07e2dde06c86267e9a6dbc928b900c1
#
_entry.id   b07e2dde06c86267e9a6dbc928b900c1
#
_cell.length_a   1.000
_cell.length_b   1.000
_cell.length_c   1.000
_cell.angle_alpha   90.00
_cell.angle_beta   90.00
_cell.angle_gamma   90.00
#
_symmetry.space_group_name_H-M   'P 1'
#
loop_
_entity.id
_entity.type
_entity.pdbx_description
1 polymer ?
#
loop_
_entity_poly.entity_id
_entity_poly.type
_entity_poly.pdbx_seq_one_letter_code
_entity_poly.pdbx_strand_id
1 'polypeptide(L)'
;LPARSEMCIRDRTSPGRLPALNRPNMVSVGTIVFLAQELMFFAGLFAMYFTSRANGMEAGDWANQTAHLNVVFGLIITIVLVTSSVTSQLGVFAAEKGDVFGLRKWFTVTILLGVVFLGLVAFEWTEMVLHGVTIQSSVYGSVFYIITGFHMAHVTAGILAFVVVMLRVAKSKFTPAQATAAMVTSYYWHFVDVIWIGVFVTLYLVQ
;
A
#
# COMPACT_ATOMS: atom_id res chain seq x y z
N LEU A 1 -45.36 -56.07 18.86
CA LEU A 1 -44.67 -54.80 19.08
C LEU A 1 -44.11 -54.36 17.77
N PRO A 2 -44.62 -53.27 17.15
CA PRO A 2 -44.09 -52.77 15.89
C PRO A 2 -42.79 -51.99 16.11
N ALA A 3 -41.89 -52.22 15.19
CA ALA A 3 -40.55 -51.69 15.15
C ALA A 3 -40.54 -50.17 15.11
N ARG A 4 -39.63 -49.59 15.90
CA ARG A 4 -39.25 -48.19 15.85
C ARG A 4 -38.39 -47.91 14.61
N SER A 5 -38.95 -47.97 13.43
CA SER A 5 -38.22 -47.73 12.17
C SER A 5 -38.62 -46.44 11.46
N GLU A 6 -39.41 -45.59 12.08
CA GLU A 6 -40.09 -44.53 11.38
C GLU A 6 -39.76 -43.09 11.85
N MET A 7 -38.56 -42.85 12.34
CA MET A 7 -38.20 -41.50 12.72
C MET A 7 -36.86 -41.03 12.10
N CYS A 8 -36.62 -41.46 10.86
CA CYS A 8 -35.82 -40.65 9.97
C CYS A 8 -36.78 -39.71 9.21
N ILE A 9 -37.31 -38.75 9.91
CA ILE A 9 -37.89 -37.57 9.23
C ILE A 9 -36.74 -36.91 8.49
N ARG A 10 -36.67 -37.31 7.27
CA ARG A 10 -36.02 -36.65 6.19
C ARG A 10 -36.51 -35.21 6.17
N ASP A 11 -35.77 -34.30 6.80
CA ASP A 11 -35.91 -32.85 6.58
C ASP A 11 -35.54 -32.51 5.15
N ARG A 12 -36.35 -33.04 4.26
CA ARG A 12 -36.24 -32.83 2.81
C ARG A 12 -37.31 -31.90 2.35
N THR A 13 -37.46 -30.78 3.00
CA THR A 13 -38.10 -29.61 2.41
C THR A 13 -38.09 -28.49 3.44
N SER A 14 -36.96 -27.89 3.65
CA SER A 14 -36.93 -26.44 3.87
C SER A 14 -37.07 -25.78 2.50
N PRO A 15 -38.27 -25.41 2.06
CA PRO A 15 -38.41 -24.55 0.89
C PRO A 15 -37.93 -23.18 1.36
N GLY A 16 -36.74 -22.78 0.89
CA GLY A 16 -36.35 -21.40 1.06
C GLY A 16 -35.01 -21.07 1.73
N ARG A 17 -34.11 -22.03 1.94
CA ARG A 17 -32.70 -21.58 2.05
C ARG A 17 -32.28 -21.15 0.65
N LEU A 18 -32.46 -19.86 0.39
CA LEU A 18 -31.69 -19.19 -0.66
C LEU A 18 -30.24 -19.68 -0.55
N PRO A 19 -29.59 -20.05 -1.68
CA PRO A 19 -28.17 -20.41 -1.65
C PRO A 19 -27.48 -19.31 -0.84
N ALA A 20 -26.65 -19.73 0.12
CA ALA A 20 -25.93 -18.79 0.98
C ALA A 20 -25.25 -17.80 0.04
N LEU A 21 -25.77 -16.59 -0.02
CA LEU A 21 -25.16 -15.50 -0.79
C LEU A 21 -23.71 -15.47 -0.33
N ASN A 22 -22.80 -15.71 -1.26
CA ASN A 22 -21.37 -15.69 -0.97
C ASN A 22 -21.02 -14.24 -0.60
N ARG A 23 -21.29 -13.87 0.66
CA ARG A 23 -21.11 -12.51 1.15
C ARG A 23 -19.61 -12.27 1.22
N PRO A 24 -19.10 -11.24 0.54
CA PRO A 24 -17.69 -10.88 0.65
C PRO A 24 -17.37 -10.60 2.12
N ASN A 25 -16.14 -10.92 2.52
CA ASN A 25 -15.67 -10.65 3.87
C ASN A 25 -15.78 -9.15 4.17
N MET A 26 -16.50 -8.79 5.24
CA MET A 26 -16.73 -7.39 5.63
C MET A 26 -15.43 -6.61 5.79
N VAL A 27 -14.36 -7.27 6.23
CA VAL A 27 -13.03 -6.65 6.37
C VAL A 27 -12.46 -6.27 5.00
N SER A 28 -12.59 -7.14 4.01
CA SER A 28 -12.11 -6.86 2.64
C SER A 28 -12.92 -5.73 2.00
N VAL A 29 -14.24 -5.70 2.18
CA VAL A 29 -15.09 -4.61 1.68
C VAL A 29 -14.71 -3.29 2.32
N GLY A 30 -14.56 -3.26 3.65
CA GLY A 30 -14.12 -2.06 4.37
C GLY A 30 -12.76 -1.56 3.89
N THR A 31 -11.83 -2.47 3.61
CA THR A 31 -10.51 -2.12 3.06
C THR A 31 -10.62 -1.48 1.68
N ILE A 32 -11.44 -2.05 0.78
CA ILE A 32 -11.61 -1.49 -0.57
C ILE A 32 -12.20 -0.07 -0.50
N VAL A 33 -13.20 0.16 0.36
CA VAL A 33 -13.79 1.50 0.56
C VAL A 33 -12.74 2.47 1.11
N PHE A 34 -11.93 2.05 2.08
CA PHE A 34 -10.84 2.85 2.62
C PHE A 34 -9.81 3.20 1.52
N LEU A 35 -9.36 2.22 0.73
CA LEU A 35 -8.41 2.46 -0.36
C LEU A 35 -8.98 3.39 -1.44
N ALA A 36 -10.28 3.31 -1.74
CA ALA A 36 -10.93 4.23 -2.67
C ALA A 36 -10.90 5.68 -2.15
N GLN A 37 -11.09 5.88 -0.86
CA GLN A 37 -10.97 7.19 -0.22
C GLN A 37 -9.54 7.74 -0.30
N GLU A 38 -8.54 6.90 -0.02
CA GLU A 38 -7.13 7.27 -0.11
C GLU A 38 -6.71 7.59 -1.56
N LEU A 39 -7.27 6.88 -2.54
CA LEU A 39 -7.05 7.19 -3.95
C LEU A 39 -7.55 8.60 -4.29
N MET A 40 -8.71 9.00 -3.79
CA MET A 40 -9.24 10.37 -4.01
C MET A 40 -8.36 11.42 -3.34
N PHE A 41 -7.81 11.14 -2.16
CA PHE A 41 -6.86 12.02 -1.50
C PHE A 41 -5.61 12.27 -2.37
N PHE A 42 -4.97 11.20 -2.87
CA PHE A 42 -3.82 11.32 -3.75
C PHE A 42 -4.17 11.96 -5.10
N ALA A 43 -5.35 11.71 -5.65
CA ALA A 43 -5.82 12.37 -6.86
C ALA A 43 -5.89 13.91 -6.68
N GLY A 44 -6.31 14.39 -5.50
CA GLY A 44 -6.24 15.81 -5.14
C GLY A 44 -4.82 16.36 -5.12
N LEU A 45 -3.86 15.60 -4.59
CA LEU A 45 -2.44 15.98 -4.59
C LEU A 45 -1.86 16.04 -6.02
N PHE A 46 -2.21 15.08 -6.88
CA PHE A 46 -1.82 15.14 -8.30
C PHE A 46 -2.46 16.31 -9.03
N ALA A 47 -3.74 16.62 -8.76
CA ALA A 47 -4.39 17.80 -9.33
C ALA A 47 -3.67 19.09 -8.91
N MET A 48 -3.26 19.19 -7.65
CA MET A 48 -2.44 20.31 -7.16
C MET A 48 -1.12 20.40 -7.94
N TYR A 49 -0.43 19.27 -8.19
CA TYR A 49 0.80 19.23 -8.96
C TYR A 49 0.58 19.77 -10.38
N PHE A 50 -0.41 19.26 -11.12
CA PHE A 50 -0.65 19.66 -12.49
C PHE A 50 -1.07 21.13 -12.62
N THR A 51 -1.86 21.63 -11.67
CA THR A 51 -2.22 23.07 -11.62
C THR A 51 -1.00 23.93 -11.35
N SER A 52 -0.14 23.55 -10.40
CA SER A 52 1.08 24.27 -10.08
C SER A 52 2.08 24.25 -11.24
N ARG A 53 2.17 23.12 -11.95
CA ARG A 53 2.99 22.97 -13.14
C ARG A 53 2.52 23.91 -14.27
N ALA A 54 1.22 23.93 -14.57
CA ALA A 54 0.67 24.81 -15.60
C ALA A 54 1.01 26.28 -15.34
N ASN A 55 0.78 26.75 -14.11
CA ASN A 55 1.10 28.13 -13.70
C ASN A 55 2.62 28.39 -13.71
N GLY A 56 3.45 27.45 -13.30
CA GLY A 56 4.91 27.56 -13.28
C GLY A 56 5.52 27.56 -14.66
N MET A 57 4.94 26.87 -15.63
CA MET A 57 5.36 26.90 -17.04
C MET A 57 5.06 28.25 -17.69
N GLU A 58 3.91 28.86 -17.39
CA GLU A 58 3.58 30.21 -17.84
C GLU A 58 4.56 31.27 -17.30
N ALA A 59 5.02 31.07 -16.05
CA ALA A 59 6.04 31.93 -15.43
C ALA A 59 7.47 31.69 -15.95
N GLY A 60 7.72 30.60 -16.69
CA GLY A 60 9.04 30.24 -17.27
C GLY A 60 10.08 29.71 -16.27
N ASP A 61 9.67 29.42 -15.06
CA ASP A 61 10.58 29.09 -13.94
C ASP A 61 10.59 27.56 -13.57
N TRP A 62 9.65 26.80 -14.13
CA TRP A 62 9.45 25.40 -13.78
C TRP A 62 10.64 24.51 -14.15
N ALA A 63 11.21 24.67 -15.34
CA ALA A 63 12.32 23.84 -15.81
C ALA A 63 13.59 23.99 -14.95
N ASN A 64 13.85 25.17 -14.40
CA ASN A 64 14.99 25.43 -13.54
C ASN A 64 14.81 24.74 -12.16
N GLN A 65 13.57 24.65 -11.69
CA GLN A 65 13.24 24.06 -10.39
C GLN A 65 13.29 22.53 -10.40
N THR A 66 13.07 21.89 -11.56
CA THR A 66 13.09 20.43 -11.72
C THR A 66 14.48 19.87 -12.06
N ALA A 67 15.43 20.70 -12.44
CA ALA A 67 16.76 20.30 -12.93
C ALA A 67 17.61 19.52 -11.90
N HIS A 68 17.24 19.53 -10.61
CA HIS A 68 18.00 18.90 -9.55
C HIS A 68 17.57 17.45 -9.25
N LEU A 69 16.50 16.94 -9.90
CA LEU A 69 16.04 15.57 -9.69
C LEU A 69 16.85 14.57 -10.52
N ASN A 70 17.36 13.54 -9.84
CA ASN A 70 18.05 12.45 -10.50
C ASN A 70 17.08 11.31 -10.82
N VAL A 71 16.65 11.23 -12.10
CA VAL A 71 15.72 10.19 -12.57
C VAL A 71 16.24 8.76 -12.30
N VAL A 72 17.57 8.55 -12.42
CA VAL A 72 18.17 7.22 -12.17
C VAL A 72 18.03 6.84 -10.70
N PHE A 73 18.23 7.80 -9.80
CA PHE A 73 18.05 7.56 -8.36
C PHE A 73 16.59 7.26 -8.02
N GLY A 74 15.65 8.04 -8.56
CA GLY A 74 14.20 7.78 -8.42
C GLY A 74 13.80 6.40 -8.96
N LEU A 75 14.42 5.94 -10.06
CA LEU A 75 14.20 4.61 -10.61
C LEU A 75 14.69 3.50 -9.66
N ILE A 76 15.86 3.68 -9.04
CA ILE A 76 16.38 2.71 -8.03
C ILE A 76 15.42 2.60 -6.84
N ILE A 77 14.95 3.74 -6.33
CA ILE A 77 13.95 3.79 -5.23
C ILE A 77 12.68 3.03 -5.64
N THR A 78 12.20 3.23 -6.86
CA THR A 78 11.01 2.57 -7.40
C THR A 78 11.21 1.05 -7.50
N ILE A 79 12.37 0.58 -7.99
CA ILE A 79 12.68 -0.85 -8.07
C ILE A 79 12.67 -1.51 -6.68
N VAL A 80 13.24 -0.85 -5.68
CA VAL A 80 13.23 -1.34 -4.28
C VAL A 80 11.79 -1.53 -3.79
N LEU A 81 10.93 -0.54 -4.02
CA LEU A 81 9.54 -0.60 -3.56
C LEU A 81 8.74 -1.66 -4.32
N VAL A 82 8.84 -1.73 -5.65
CA VAL A 82 8.16 -2.75 -6.46
C VAL A 82 8.63 -4.16 -6.09
N THR A 83 9.93 -4.35 -5.79
CA THR A 83 10.43 -5.63 -5.29
C THR A 83 9.78 -6.00 -3.94
N SER A 84 9.54 -5.02 -3.07
CA SER A 84 8.85 -5.25 -1.80
C SER A 84 7.40 -5.70 -1.98
N SER A 85 6.73 -5.28 -3.05
CA SER A 85 5.39 -5.73 -3.43
C SER A 85 5.37 -7.24 -3.72
N VAL A 86 6.35 -7.74 -4.47
CA VAL A 86 6.49 -9.17 -4.75
C VAL A 86 6.71 -9.96 -3.46
N THR A 87 7.58 -9.49 -2.57
CA THR A 87 7.83 -10.19 -1.29
C THR A 87 6.61 -10.18 -0.38
N SER A 88 5.82 -9.10 -0.37
CA SER A 88 4.54 -9.03 0.34
C SER A 88 3.56 -10.11 -0.16
N GLN A 89 3.44 -10.27 -1.48
CA GLN A 89 2.56 -11.28 -2.07
C GLN A 89 3.01 -12.71 -1.75
N LEU A 90 4.32 -12.98 -1.75
CA LEU A 90 4.85 -14.29 -1.32
C LEU A 90 4.52 -14.58 0.15
N GLY A 91 4.50 -13.55 1.00
CA GLY A 91 4.05 -13.66 2.38
C GLY A 91 2.58 -14.03 2.52
N VAL A 92 1.71 -13.48 1.67
CA VAL A 92 0.27 -13.84 1.63
C VAL A 92 0.09 -15.28 1.19
N PHE A 93 0.79 -15.75 0.16
CA PHE A 93 0.72 -17.14 -0.28
C PHE A 93 1.19 -18.12 0.81
N ALA A 94 2.19 -17.74 1.61
CA ALA A 94 2.59 -18.53 2.77
C ALA A 94 1.49 -18.56 3.85
N ALA A 95 0.82 -17.41 4.09
CA ALA A 95 -0.30 -17.31 5.03
C ALA A 95 -1.48 -18.21 4.62
N GLU A 96 -1.84 -18.23 3.34
CA GLU A 96 -2.92 -19.06 2.78
C GLU A 96 -2.64 -20.56 2.95
N LYS A 97 -1.37 -20.97 2.86
CA LYS A 97 -0.91 -22.34 3.07
C LYS A 97 -0.77 -22.69 4.56
N GLY A 98 -0.95 -21.74 5.47
CA GLY A 98 -0.73 -21.92 6.90
C GLY A 98 0.75 -22.02 7.31
N ASP A 99 1.68 -21.68 6.41
CA ASP A 99 3.11 -21.64 6.70
C ASP A 99 3.48 -20.35 7.43
N VAL A 100 3.50 -20.44 8.76
CA VAL A 100 3.85 -19.32 9.64
C VAL A 100 5.30 -18.86 9.48
N PHE A 101 6.21 -19.80 9.21
CA PHE A 101 7.62 -19.47 9.03
C PHE A 101 7.85 -18.71 7.73
N GLY A 102 7.27 -19.17 6.64
CA GLY A 102 7.29 -18.49 5.34
C GLY A 102 6.68 -17.09 5.41
N LEU A 103 5.52 -16.95 6.07
CA LEU A 103 4.87 -15.66 6.31
C LEU A 103 5.81 -14.67 7.03
N ARG A 104 6.42 -15.09 8.14
CA ARG A 104 7.34 -14.23 8.91
C ARG A 104 8.57 -13.84 8.09
N LYS A 105 9.17 -14.80 7.38
CA LYS A 105 10.33 -14.55 6.53
C LYS A 105 10.04 -13.48 5.48
N TRP A 106 8.97 -13.65 4.71
CA TRP A 106 8.64 -12.75 3.61
C TRP A 106 8.19 -11.37 4.09
N PHE A 107 7.38 -11.30 5.15
CA PHE A 107 6.98 -10.00 5.71
C PHE A 107 8.16 -9.26 6.35
N THR A 108 9.13 -9.96 6.95
CA THR A 108 10.38 -9.31 7.42
C THR A 108 11.15 -8.70 6.26
N VAL A 109 11.28 -9.41 5.13
CA VAL A 109 11.94 -8.87 3.94
C VAL A 109 11.20 -7.65 3.40
N THR A 110 9.86 -7.69 3.34
CA THR A 110 9.04 -6.55 2.92
C THR A 110 9.24 -5.33 3.83
N ILE A 111 9.26 -5.52 5.15
CA ILE A 111 9.52 -4.45 6.12
C ILE A 111 10.91 -3.86 5.91
N LEU A 112 11.94 -4.69 5.73
CA LEU A 112 13.31 -4.22 5.50
C LEU A 112 13.42 -3.40 4.21
N LEU A 113 12.82 -3.86 3.12
CA LEU A 113 12.79 -3.12 1.86
C LEU A 113 12.01 -1.80 2.00
N GLY A 114 10.91 -1.78 2.74
CA GLY A 114 10.16 -0.57 3.05
C GLY A 114 10.98 0.44 3.88
N VAL A 115 11.75 -0.02 4.85
CA VAL A 115 12.65 0.84 5.64
C VAL A 115 13.78 1.38 4.76
N VAL A 116 14.36 0.56 3.88
CA VAL A 116 15.37 1.01 2.91
C VAL A 116 14.79 2.08 1.99
N PHE A 117 13.58 1.88 1.47
CA PHE A 117 12.87 2.88 0.68
C PHE A 117 12.74 4.21 1.43
N LEU A 118 12.25 4.21 2.68
CA LEU A 118 12.14 5.42 3.50
C LEU A 118 13.50 6.11 3.69
N GLY A 119 14.57 5.34 3.90
CA GLY A 119 15.93 5.86 4.01
C GLY A 119 16.43 6.51 2.73
N LEU A 120 16.16 5.92 1.56
CA LEU A 120 16.54 6.47 0.26
C LEU A 120 15.80 7.79 -0.03
N VAL A 121 14.49 7.85 0.22
CA VAL A 121 13.70 9.09 0.05
C VAL A 121 14.15 10.17 1.03
N ALA A 122 14.46 9.83 2.27
CA ALA A 122 15.00 10.79 3.24
C ALA A 122 16.39 11.31 2.81
N PHE A 123 17.22 10.46 2.20
CA PHE A 123 18.49 10.87 1.61
C PHE A 123 18.27 11.86 0.45
N GLU A 124 17.35 11.57 -0.46
CA GLU A 124 17.00 12.48 -1.57
C GLU A 124 16.49 13.83 -1.05
N TRP A 125 15.65 13.85 0.00
CA TRP A 125 15.24 15.09 0.63
C TRP A 125 16.42 15.89 1.16
N THR A 126 17.42 15.22 1.74
CA THR A 126 18.62 15.88 2.26
C THR A 126 19.42 16.51 1.11
N GLU A 127 19.58 15.81 -0.01
CA GLU A 127 20.24 16.36 -1.20
C GLU A 127 19.50 17.58 -1.75
N MET A 128 18.18 17.51 -1.87
CA MET A 128 17.36 18.63 -2.34
C MET A 128 17.52 19.87 -1.44
N VAL A 129 17.54 19.68 -0.12
CA VAL A 129 17.78 20.79 0.82
C VAL A 129 19.17 21.37 0.67
N LEU A 130 20.21 20.56 0.44
CA LEU A 130 21.59 21.01 0.22
C LEU A 130 21.72 21.82 -1.09
N HIS A 131 20.91 21.52 -2.11
CA HIS A 131 20.81 22.31 -3.34
C HIS A 131 19.90 23.55 -3.21
N GLY A 132 19.41 23.87 -2.01
CA GLY A 132 18.59 25.03 -1.73
C GLY A 132 17.11 24.87 -2.08
N VAL A 133 16.68 23.67 -2.50
CA VAL A 133 15.27 23.38 -2.75
C VAL A 133 14.61 22.98 -1.45
N THR A 134 13.85 23.91 -0.88
CA THR A 134 13.09 23.71 0.38
C THR A 134 11.60 23.91 0.13
N ILE A 135 10.78 23.59 1.12
CA ILE A 135 9.32 23.80 1.04
C ILE A 135 8.97 25.27 0.73
N GLN A 136 9.81 26.20 1.17
CA GLN A 136 9.56 27.65 1.02
C GLN A 136 10.29 28.27 -0.19
N SER A 137 11.22 27.55 -0.82
CA SER A 137 12.05 28.12 -1.89
C SER A 137 11.30 28.25 -3.22
N SER A 138 10.38 27.33 -3.50
CA SER A 138 9.68 27.29 -4.78
C SER A 138 8.34 26.57 -4.68
N VAL A 139 7.45 26.84 -5.64
CA VAL A 139 6.17 26.13 -5.75
C VAL A 139 6.40 24.64 -6.01
N TYR A 140 7.37 24.30 -6.86
CA TYR A 140 7.75 22.92 -7.11
C TYR A 140 8.22 22.21 -5.84
N GLY A 141 9.13 22.83 -5.07
CA GLY A 141 9.61 22.28 -3.80
C GLY A 141 8.46 22.00 -2.82
N SER A 142 7.54 22.96 -2.67
CA SER A 142 6.36 22.76 -1.81
C SER A 142 5.54 21.53 -2.22
N VAL A 143 5.22 21.42 -3.50
CA VAL A 143 4.40 20.31 -4.04
C VAL A 143 5.16 18.98 -3.93
N PHE A 144 6.45 18.96 -4.24
CA PHE A 144 7.32 17.78 -4.11
C PHE A 144 7.32 17.23 -2.68
N TYR A 145 7.62 18.07 -1.69
CA TYR A 145 7.67 17.64 -0.28
C TYR A 145 6.31 17.24 0.27
N ILE A 146 5.23 17.87 -0.16
CA ILE A 146 3.87 17.50 0.28
C ILE A 146 3.50 16.12 -0.28
N ILE A 147 3.63 15.89 -1.58
CA ILE A 147 3.25 14.62 -2.21
C ILE A 147 4.10 13.48 -1.68
N THR A 148 5.42 13.63 -1.70
CA THR A 148 6.33 12.58 -1.22
C THR A 148 6.22 12.38 0.29
N GLY A 149 5.98 13.43 1.07
CA GLY A 149 5.80 13.37 2.52
C GLY A 149 4.55 12.58 2.93
N PHE A 150 3.40 12.85 2.31
CA PHE A 150 2.19 12.06 2.54
C PHE A 150 2.38 10.62 2.10
N HIS A 151 3.06 10.39 0.98
CA HIS A 151 3.38 9.04 0.55
C HIS A 151 4.26 8.31 1.58
N MET A 152 5.33 8.93 2.09
CA MET A 152 6.17 8.36 3.16
C MET A 152 5.37 8.05 4.43
N ALA A 153 4.41 8.89 4.80
CA ALA A 153 3.52 8.62 5.93
C ALA A 153 2.69 7.35 5.71
N HIS A 154 2.17 7.14 4.48
CA HIS A 154 1.42 5.92 4.12
C HIS A 154 2.30 4.68 4.10
N VAL A 155 3.52 4.75 3.57
CA VAL A 155 4.51 3.66 3.62
C VAL A 155 4.82 3.30 5.08
N THR A 156 5.03 4.30 5.95
CA THR A 156 5.27 4.08 7.37
C THR A 156 4.09 3.39 8.05
N ALA A 157 2.86 3.82 7.75
CA ALA A 157 1.64 3.17 8.25
C ALA A 157 1.55 1.70 7.78
N GLY A 158 1.90 1.42 6.53
CA GLY A 158 1.97 0.06 6.00
C GLY A 158 3.00 -0.83 6.72
N ILE A 159 4.20 -0.30 6.96
CA ILE A 159 5.23 -1.00 7.75
C ILE A 159 4.72 -1.31 9.16
N LEU A 160 4.08 -0.35 9.83
CA LEU A 160 3.49 -0.56 11.16
C LEU A 160 2.40 -1.63 11.12
N ALA A 161 1.55 -1.66 10.08
CA ALA A 161 0.54 -2.70 9.90
C ALA A 161 1.18 -4.09 9.76
N PHE A 162 2.24 -4.26 8.96
CA PHE A 162 2.98 -5.52 8.87
C PHE A 162 3.59 -5.92 10.22
N VAL A 163 4.18 -5.00 10.97
CA VAL A 163 4.72 -5.26 12.30
C VAL A 163 3.62 -5.75 13.25
N VAL A 164 2.46 -5.11 13.26
CA VAL A 164 1.32 -5.53 14.09
C VAL A 164 0.84 -6.94 13.72
N VAL A 165 0.72 -7.25 12.42
CA VAL A 165 0.36 -8.60 11.95
C VAL A 165 1.40 -9.62 12.41
N MET A 166 2.70 -9.33 12.25
CA MET A 166 3.78 -10.22 12.68
C MET A 166 3.78 -10.45 14.19
N LEU A 167 3.55 -9.41 14.99
CA LEU A 167 3.46 -9.53 16.45
C LEU A 167 2.26 -10.39 16.87
N ARG A 168 1.11 -10.27 16.19
CA ARG A 168 -0.06 -11.13 16.44
C ARG A 168 0.22 -12.58 16.11
N VAL A 169 0.83 -12.84 14.95
CA VAL A 169 1.23 -14.20 14.52
C VAL A 169 2.32 -14.80 15.42
N ALA A 170 3.14 -13.96 16.08
CA ALA A 170 4.17 -14.42 17.02
C ALA A 170 3.59 -14.85 18.37
N LYS A 171 2.54 -14.15 18.85
CA LYS A 171 2.01 -14.30 20.21
C LYS A 171 0.86 -15.30 20.32
N SER A 172 0.22 -15.70 19.22
CA SER A 172 -0.96 -16.57 19.25
C SER A 172 -0.87 -17.68 18.20
N LYS A 173 -1.70 -18.73 18.35
CA LYS A 173 -1.85 -19.76 17.31
C LYS A 173 -2.39 -19.11 16.04
N PHE A 174 -1.86 -19.52 14.88
CA PHE A 174 -2.30 -18.98 13.59
C PHE A 174 -3.77 -19.29 13.33
N THR A 175 -4.54 -18.25 13.04
CA THR A 175 -6.00 -18.33 12.84
C THR A 175 -6.38 -17.78 11.46
N PRO A 176 -7.55 -18.17 10.90
CA PRO A 176 -8.05 -17.60 9.63
C PRO A 176 -8.17 -16.07 9.66
N ALA A 177 -8.48 -15.49 10.83
CA ALA A 177 -8.52 -14.04 10.98
C ALA A 177 -7.14 -13.37 10.80
N GLN A 178 -6.06 -14.05 11.17
CA GLN A 178 -4.70 -13.56 10.95
C GLN A 178 -4.28 -13.69 9.48
N ALA A 179 -4.73 -14.72 8.77
CA ALA A 179 -4.55 -14.82 7.33
C ALA A 179 -5.28 -13.69 6.59
N THR A 180 -6.52 -13.39 6.99
CA THR A 180 -7.27 -12.24 6.45
C THR A 180 -6.55 -10.92 6.73
N ALA A 181 -6.02 -10.72 7.94
CA ALA A 181 -5.28 -9.51 8.28
C ALA A 181 -3.99 -9.37 7.43
N ALA A 182 -3.27 -10.47 7.19
CA ALA A 182 -2.10 -10.48 6.31
C ALA A 182 -2.48 -10.08 4.87
N MET A 183 -3.56 -10.64 4.34
CA MET A 183 -4.07 -10.34 2.99
C MET A 183 -4.46 -8.85 2.86
N VAL A 184 -5.23 -8.32 3.81
CA VAL A 184 -5.67 -6.91 3.81
C VAL A 184 -4.50 -5.94 3.90
N THR A 185 -3.50 -6.25 4.73
CA THR A 185 -2.27 -5.45 4.84
C THR A 185 -1.49 -5.45 3.52
N SER A 186 -1.44 -6.58 2.82
CA SER A 186 -0.81 -6.67 1.51
C SER A 186 -1.57 -5.85 0.45
N TYR A 187 -2.91 -5.83 0.46
CA TYR A 187 -3.69 -4.97 -0.44
C TYR A 187 -3.39 -3.49 -0.23
N TYR A 188 -3.29 -3.06 1.03
CA TYR A 188 -2.88 -1.70 1.35
C TYR A 188 -1.47 -1.40 0.82
N TRP A 189 -0.52 -2.34 0.97
CA TRP A 189 0.85 -2.18 0.51
C TRP A 189 0.93 -2.03 -1.01
N HIS A 190 0.24 -2.89 -1.76
CA HIS A 190 0.16 -2.80 -3.23
C HIS A 190 -0.45 -1.47 -3.68
N PHE A 191 -1.47 -0.99 -2.98
CA PHE A 191 -2.06 0.32 -3.27
C PHE A 191 -1.01 1.44 -3.11
N VAL A 192 -0.26 1.44 -2.01
CA VAL A 192 0.82 2.42 -1.78
C VAL A 192 1.87 2.36 -2.88
N ASP A 193 2.25 1.16 -3.33
CA ASP A 193 3.21 0.97 -4.43
C ASP A 193 2.70 1.55 -5.76
N VAL A 194 1.41 1.34 -6.08
CA VAL A 194 0.79 1.91 -7.30
C VAL A 194 0.78 3.45 -7.23
N ILE A 195 0.47 4.02 -6.07
CA ILE A 195 0.54 5.47 -5.87
C ILE A 195 1.98 5.98 -6.08
N TRP A 196 3.00 5.25 -5.59
CA TRP A 196 4.40 5.64 -5.80
C TRP A 196 4.78 5.67 -7.28
N ILE A 197 4.34 4.69 -8.07
CA ILE A 197 4.56 4.70 -9.52
C ILE A 197 3.97 5.97 -10.14
N GLY A 198 2.75 6.36 -9.73
CA GLY A 198 2.15 7.64 -10.13
C GLY A 198 2.98 8.84 -9.72
N VAL A 199 3.48 8.88 -8.49
CA VAL A 199 4.37 9.94 -7.96
C VAL A 199 5.66 9.99 -8.77
N PHE A 200 6.28 8.84 -9.03
CA PHE A 200 7.51 8.77 -9.84
C PHE A 200 7.28 9.31 -11.25
N VAL A 201 6.22 8.88 -11.93
CA VAL A 201 5.91 9.38 -13.28
C VAL A 201 5.68 10.88 -13.27
N THR A 202 4.90 11.41 -12.34
CA THR A 202 4.55 12.84 -12.32
C THR A 202 5.73 13.73 -11.93
N LEU A 203 6.54 13.35 -10.94
CA LEU A 203 7.62 14.19 -10.43
C LEU A 203 8.92 14.05 -11.21
N TYR A 204 9.24 12.86 -11.76
CA TYR A 204 10.52 12.59 -12.40
C TYR A 204 10.46 12.49 -13.93
N LEU A 205 9.32 12.11 -14.52
CA LEU A 205 9.20 11.92 -15.97
C LEU A 205 8.42 13.04 -16.66
N VAL A 206 7.38 13.59 -16.00
CA VAL A 206 6.51 14.65 -16.54
C VAL A 206 6.97 16.05 -16.08
N GLN A 207 8.26 16.28 -16.00
CA GLN A 207 8.88 17.55 -15.56
C GLN A 207 8.48 18.75 -16.43
#